data_c34113f00b7649de0e16732fd41d4f6d
#
_entry.id   c34113f00b7649de0e16732fd41d4f6d
#
_cell.length_a   1.000
_cell.length_b   1.000
_cell.length_c   1.000
_cell.angle_alpha   90.00
_cell.angle_beta   90.00
_cell.angle_gamma   90.00
#
_symmetry.space_group_name_H-M   'P 1'
#
loop_
_entity.id
_entity.type
_entity.pdbx_description
1 polymer ?
#
loop_
_entity_poly.entity_id
_entity_poly.type
_entity_poly.pdbx_seq_one_letter_code
_entity_poly.pdbx_strand_id
1 'polypeptide(L)'
;MSLEKQPPKVPLHDRIDLSNTHNLPGSTFYEDGTLFHGPKFQGIEQVLNINEKGLTLECLLTENPVSEEGQFASQDFNPFALDLSFQAMLIWVRRFHQSGSLPLKTETIEHFRKVPFETLFYLSMSVYRNSETALSANLFLHDEAGLLYARMAGAEVTLSKSLNALFREK
;
A
#
# COMPACT_ATOMS: atom_id res chain seq x y z
N MET A 1 -7.83 17.64 -31.09
CA MET A 1 -7.43 17.16 -29.73
C MET A 1 -7.26 18.42 -28.87
N SER A 2 -8.21 18.69 -27.98
CA SER A 2 -8.16 19.87 -27.09
C SER A 2 -7.37 19.47 -25.84
N LEU A 3 -6.20 20.05 -25.66
CA LEU A 3 -5.46 19.94 -24.41
C LEU A 3 -6.19 20.79 -23.36
N GLU A 4 -6.63 20.21 -22.28
CA GLU A 4 -7.19 20.95 -21.16
C GLU A 4 -6.13 21.91 -20.62
N LYS A 5 -6.49 23.19 -20.51
CA LYS A 5 -5.59 24.27 -20.08
C LYS A 5 -5.32 24.27 -18.56
N GLN A 6 -6.00 23.43 -17.80
CA GLN A 6 -5.79 23.29 -16.36
C GLN A 6 -5.67 21.81 -16.00
N PRO A 7 -4.69 21.42 -15.17
CA PRO A 7 -4.61 20.06 -14.68
C PRO A 7 -5.89 19.74 -13.89
N PRO A 8 -6.40 18.51 -13.97
CA PRO A 8 -7.56 18.08 -13.19
C PRO A 8 -7.31 18.32 -11.69
N LYS A 9 -8.35 18.71 -10.95
CA LYS A 9 -8.25 18.85 -9.49
C LYS A 9 -7.88 17.50 -8.90
N VAL A 10 -6.92 17.52 -7.96
CA VAL A 10 -6.55 16.31 -7.21
C VAL A 10 -7.77 15.83 -6.43
N PRO A 11 -8.16 14.54 -6.58
CA PRO A 11 -9.29 14.01 -5.84
C PRO A 11 -9.03 13.97 -4.34
N LEU A 12 -10.11 14.11 -3.57
CA LEU A 12 -10.13 13.96 -2.12
C LEU A 12 -10.68 12.58 -1.76
N HIS A 13 -9.99 11.85 -0.88
CA HIS A 13 -10.53 10.69 -0.19
C HIS A 13 -11.25 11.19 1.07
N ASP A 14 -12.58 11.16 1.07
CA ASP A 14 -13.43 11.72 2.12
C ASP A 14 -13.66 10.78 3.32
N ARG A 15 -13.18 9.54 3.23
CA ARG A 15 -13.37 8.50 4.27
C ARG A 15 -12.05 8.11 4.92
N ILE A 16 -11.27 9.12 5.32
CA ILE A 16 -10.05 8.88 6.06
C ILE A 16 -10.33 8.61 7.53
N ASP A 17 -9.68 7.59 8.08
CA ASP A 17 -9.67 7.30 9.51
C ASP A 17 -8.22 7.17 9.95
N LEU A 18 -7.68 8.23 10.53
CA LEU A 18 -6.33 8.29 11.09
C LEU A 18 -6.31 7.98 12.58
N SER A 19 -7.42 7.47 13.15
CA SER A 19 -7.44 7.07 14.55
C SER A 19 -6.45 5.94 14.80
N ASN A 20 -5.56 6.11 15.76
CA ASN A 20 -4.58 5.11 16.13
C ASN A 20 -5.14 4.20 17.23
N THR A 21 -5.92 3.19 16.81
CA THR A 21 -6.58 2.25 17.72
C THR A 21 -5.78 0.99 17.99
N HIS A 22 -4.79 0.68 17.12
CA HIS A 22 -4.02 -0.55 17.21
C HIS A 22 -2.56 -0.33 17.62
N ASN A 23 -1.97 0.80 17.26
CA ASN A 23 -0.59 1.19 17.61
C ASN A 23 0.43 0.07 17.32
N LEU A 24 0.33 -0.54 16.13
CA LEU A 24 1.22 -1.64 15.73
C LEU A 24 2.38 -1.09 14.89
N PRO A 25 3.63 -1.16 15.39
CA PRO A 25 4.78 -0.72 14.61
C PRO A 25 4.94 -1.52 13.30
N GLY A 26 5.22 -0.83 12.20
CA GLY A 26 5.45 -1.45 10.90
C GLY A 26 6.65 -2.39 10.88
N SER A 27 7.71 -2.05 11.64
CA SER A 27 8.92 -2.87 11.76
C SER A 27 8.62 -4.31 12.18
N THR A 28 7.63 -4.52 13.05
CA THR A 28 7.22 -5.84 13.52
C THR A 28 6.89 -6.81 12.36
N PHE A 29 6.24 -6.31 11.31
CA PHE A 29 5.84 -7.15 10.17
C PHE A 29 7.02 -7.58 9.29
N TYR A 30 8.10 -6.79 9.27
CA TYR A 30 9.33 -7.14 8.56
C TYR A 30 10.21 -8.08 9.40
N GLU A 31 10.22 -7.91 10.71
CA GLU A 31 11.01 -8.73 11.65
C GLU A 31 10.43 -10.13 11.85
N ASP A 32 9.10 -10.26 11.95
CA ASP A 32 8.41 -11.54 12.19
C ASP A 32 8.18 -12.35 10.90
N GLY A 33 8.56 -11.80 9.73
CA GLY A 33 8.41 -12.44 8.43
C GLY A 33 6.98 -12.39 7.86
N THR A 34 6.09 -11.59 8.42
CA THR A 34 4.78 -11.28 7.81
C THR A 34 4.98 -10.66 6.44
N LEU A 35 5.94 -9.71 6.35
CA LEU A 35 6.40 -9.10 5.12
C LEU A 35 7.84 -9.54 4.82
N PHE A 36 8.08 -9.96 3.59
CA PHE A 36 9.39 -10.47 3.13
C PHE A 36 10.25 -9.43 2.39
N HIS A 37 9.80 -8.19 2.38
CA HIS A 37 10.37 -7.09 1.58
C HIS A 37 11.73 -6.64 2.13
N GLY A 38 12.68 -6.42 1.22
CA GLY A 38 13.99 -5.86 1.55
C GLY A 38 13.91 -4.38 1.97
N PRO A 39 15.01 -3.81 2.53
CA PRO A 39 14.99 -2.49 3.17
C PRO A 39 14.41 -1.35 2.32
N LYS A 40 14.63 -1.35 1.00
CA LYS A 40 14.08 -0.32 0.09
C LYS A 40 12.56 -0.32 -0.04
N PHE A 41 11.93 -1.44 0.28
CA PHE A 41 10.48 -1.61 0.22
C PHE A 41 9.82 -1.51 1.60
N GLN A 42 10.60 -1.28 2.65
CA GLN A 42 10.11 -1.16 4.02
C GLN A 42 9.71 0.29 4.27
N GLY A 43 8.46 0.62 3.96
CA GLY A 43 7.94 1.98 4.11
C GLY A 43 6.70 2.06 5.02
N ILE A 44 6.37 0.99 5.75
CA ILE A 44 5.28 1.02 6.73
C ILE A 44 5.85 1.39 8.10
N GLU A 45 5.47 2.57 8.61
CA GLU A 45 5.84 3.02 9.95
C GLU A 45 4.90 2.43 11.00
N GLN A 46 3.60 2.45 10.73
CA GLN A 46 2.59 2.04 11.69
C GLN A 46 1.28 1.56 11.03
N VAL A 47 0.63 0.56 11.64
CA VAL A 47 -0.77 0.26 11.39
C VAL A 47 -1.62 1.06 12.39
N LEU A 48 -2.31 2.07 11.91
CA LEU A 48 -3.16 2.93 12.74
C LEU A 48 -4.43 2.20 13.16
N ASN A 49 -5.11 1.61 12.19
CA ASN A 49 -6.30 0.80 12.45
C ASN A 49 -6.41 -0.33 11.42
N ILE A 50 -7.08 -1.40 11.81
CA ILE A 50 -7.36 -2.56 10.98
C ILE A 50 -8.64 -3.25 11.44
N ASN A 51 -9.56 -3.51 10.51
CA ASN A 51 -10.81 -4.21 10.76
C ASN A 51 -11.24 -5.01 9.51
N GLU A 52 -12.38 -5.70 9.58
CA GLU A 52 -12.88 -6.52 8.46
C GLU A 52 -13.17 -5.73 7.18
N LYS A 53 -13.33 -4.41 7.25
CA LYS A 53 -13.63 -3.55 6.09
C LYS A 53 -12.40 -2.91 5.47
N GLY A 54 -11.24 -2.96 6.15
CA GLY A 54 -10.01 -2.38 5.65
C GLY A 54 -8.96 -2.11 6.71
N LEU A 55 -8.01 -1.27 6.37
CA LEU A 55 -6.96 -0.80 7.27
C LEU A 55 -6.46 0.58 6.85
N THR A 56 -5.78 1.26 7.77
CA THR A 56 -5.03 2.49 7.50
C THR A 56 -3.61 2.34 8.02
N LEU A 57 -2.66 2.64 7.15
CA LEU A 57 -1.23 2.65 7.45
C LEU A 57 -0.71 4.09 7.46
N GLU A 58 0.22 4.36 8.35
CA GLU A 58 1.14 5.48 8.26
C GLU A 58 2.42 4.99 7.58
N CYS A 59 2.89 5.74 6.59
CA CYS A 59 3.98 5.34 5.73
C CYS A 59 5.03 6.44 5.60
N LEU A 60 6.29 6.02 5.45
CA LEU A 60 7.43 6.87 5.16
C LEU A 60 8.34 6.17 4.15
N LEU A 61 8.72 6.87 3.08
CA LEU A 61 9.71 6.36 2.13
C LEU A 61 10.97 7.20 2.21
N THR A 62 12.11 6.53 2.26
CA THR A 62 13.42 7.17 2.17
C THR A 62 13.80 7.39 0.70
N GLU A 63 14.46 8.50 0.42
CA GLU A 63 14.95 8.80 -0.92
C GLU A 63 16.07 7.84 -1.31
N ASN A 64 15.98 7.25 -2.49
CA ASN A 64 17.08 6.46 -3.03
C ASN A 64 18.14 7.39 -3.63
N PRO A 65 19.44 7.13 -3.37
CA PRO A 65 20.50 7.84 -4.08
C PRO A 65 20.34 7.71 -5.60
N VAL A 66 20.56 8.79 -6.34
CA VAL A 66 20.48 8.80 -7.83
C VAL A 66 21.34 7.69 -8.45
N SER A 67 22.48 7.37 -7.82
CA SER A 67 23.36 6.27 -8.24
C SER A 67 22.71 4.87 -8.18
N GLU A 68 21.63 4.72 -7.43
CA GLU A 68 20.92 3.45 -7.24
C GLU A 68 19.61 3.37 -8.05
N GLU A 69 19.21 4.47 -8.70
CA GLU A 69 18.00 4.51 -9.54
C GLU A 69 18.14 3.77 -10.87
N GLY A 70 19.37 3.36 -11.23
CA GLY A 70 19.65 2.65 -12.47
C GLY A 70 19.45 3.50 -13.71
N GLN A 71 19.08 2.86 -14.82
CA GLN A 71 18.96 3.50 -16.14
C GLN A 71 17.69 4.36 -16.27
N PHE A 72 16.68 4.14 -15.44
CA PHE A 72 15.38 4.82 -15.49
C PHE A 72 15.08 5.43 -14.13
N ALA A 73 15.34 6.71 -13.98
CA ALA A 73 14.98 7.45 -12.78
C ALA A 73 13.46 7.48 -12.58
N SER A 74 13.00 7.07 -11.41
CA SER A 74 11.58 7.00 -11.07
C SER A 74 11.06 8.36 -10.62
N GLN A 75 10.88 9.29 -11.58
CA GLN A 75 10.51 10.66 -11.22
C GLN A 75 9.00 10.86 -10.96
N ASP A 76 8.14 10.22 -11.75
CA ASP A 76 6.69 10.44 -11.68
C ASP A 76 5.94 9.24 -11.07
N PHE A 77 6.47 8.05 -11.23
CA PHE A 77 5.89 6.80 -10.74
C PHE A 77 6.80 6.19 -9.68
N ASN A 78 6.34 6.09 -8.44
CA ASN A 78 7.10 5.48 -7.36
C ASN A 78 6.65 4.02 -7.15
N PRO A 79 7.42 3.02 -7.62
CA PRO A 79 7.05 1.61 -7.48
C PRO A 79 7.05 1.15 -6.01
N PHE A 80 7.88 1.74 -5.16
CA PHE A 80 7.92 1.41 -3.73
C PHE A 80 6.63 1.83 -3.03
N ALA A 81 6.10 3.03 -3.37
CA ALA A 81 4.83 3.49 -2.82
C ALA A 81 3.65 2.62 -3.25
N LEU A 82 3.64 2.13 -4.50
CA LEU A 82 2.58 1.24 -4.97
C LEU A 82 2.68 -0.16 -4.38
N ASP A 83 3.89 -0.65 -4.15
CA ASP A 83 4.12 -1.95 -3.51
C ASP A 83 3.56 -1.98 -2.08
N LEU A 84 3.59 -0.85 -1.35
CA LEU A 84 2.96 -0.73 -0.03
C LEU A 84 1.47 -1.09 -0.07
N SER A 85 0.80 -0.90 -1.21
CA SER A 85 -0.60 -1.31 -1.38
C SER A 85 -0.77 -2.83 -1.27
N PHE A 86 0.13 -3.61 -1.86
CA PHE A 86 0.09 -5.06 -1.76
C PHE A 86 0.60 -5.56 -0.40
N GLN A 87 1.54 -4.84 0.22
CA GLN A 87 1.95 -5.11 1.60
C GLN A 87 0.77 -4.91 2.57
N ALA A 88 -0.03 -3.86 2.40
CA ALA A 88 -1.24 -3.61 3.16
C ALA A 88 -2.24 -4.78 3.03
N MET A 89 -2.46 -5.26 1.80
CA MET A 89 -3.33 -6.41 1.55
C MET A 89 -2.79 -7.68 2.22
N LEU A 90 -1.47 -7.91 2.20
CA LEU A 90 -0.86 -9.07 2.85
C LEU A 90 -0.98 -9.01 4.38
N ILE A 91 -0.78 -7.84 5.01
CA ILE A 91 -1.00 -7.65 6.45
C ILE A 91 -2.45 -8.02 6.81
N TRP A 92 -3.41 -7.52 6.04
CA TRP A 92 -4.82 -7.80 6.26
C TRP A 92 -5.15 -9.28 6.11
N VAL A 93 -4.64 -9.93 5.06
CA VAL A 93 -4.82 -11.38 4.81
C VAL A 93 -4.20 -12.21 5.94
N ARG A 94 -3.01 -11.86 6.41
CA ARG A 94 -2.38 -12.51 7.56
C ARG A 94 -3.26 -12.42 8.81
N ARG A 95 -3.82 -11.25 9.07
CA ARG A 95 -4.66 -10.99 10.25
C ARG A 95 -5.94 -11.80 10.26
N PHE A 96 -6.67 -11.85 9.13
CA PHE A 96 -8.02 -12.41 9.06
C PHE A 96 -8.08 -13.82 8.49
N HIS A 97 -7.15 -14.23 7.64
CA HIS A 97 -7.11 -15.56 7.02
C HIS A 97 -5.96 -16.44 7.48
N GLN A 98 -4.97 -15.87 8.19
CA GLN A 98 -3.74 -16.58 8.56
C GLN A 98 -3.06 -17.26 7.35
N SER A 99 -3.09 -16.58 6.22
CA SER A 99 -2.67 -17.06 4.90
C SER A 99 -1.66 -16.11 4.28
N GLY A 100 -0.85 -16.61 3.35
CA GLY A 100 -0.08 -15.77 2.43
C GLY A 100 -0.95 -15.29 1.27
N SER A 101 -0.52 -14.20 0.61
CA SER A 101 -1.17 -13.70 -0.58
C SER A 101 -0.16 -13.25 -1.63
N LEU A 102 -0.56 -13.33 -2.90
CA LEU A 102 0.21 -12.80 -4.03
C LEU A 102 -0.68 -11.90 -4.88
N PRO A 103 -0.14 -10.79 -5.40
CA PRO A 103 -0.84 -9.95 -6.37
C PRO A 103 -1.33 -10.76 -7.57
N LEU A 104 -2.57 -10.56 -7.96
CA LEU A 104 -3.17 -11.21 -9.12
C LEU A 104 -3.45 -10.21 -10.24
N LYS A 105 -4.12 -9.11 -9.92
CA LYS A 105 -4.46 -8.04 -10.87
C LYS A 105 -4.78 -6.73 -10.18
N THR A 106 -4.81 -5.68 -10.96
CA THR A 106 -5.36 -4.37 -10.61
C THR A 106 -6.14 -3.86 -11.81
N GLU A 107 -7.33 -3.32 -11.61
CA GLU A 107 -8.15 -2.80 -12.71
C GLU A 107 -7.62 -1.45 -13.19
N THR A 108 -7.35 -0.53 -12.26
CA THR A 108 -6.79 0.79 -12.57
C THR A 108 -5.80 1.24 -11.52
N ILE A 109 -4.77 1.95 -12.00
CA ILE A 109 -3.83 2.70 -11.16
C ILE A 109 -3.83 4.14 -11.69
N GLU A 110 -4.11 5.10 -10.82
CA GLU A 110 -4.16 6.50 -11.15
C GLU A 110 -3.17 7.27 -10.29
N HIS A 111 -2.38 8.13 -10.91
CA HIS A 111 -1.45 9.04 -10.25
C HIS A 111 -1.95 10.46 -10.36
N PHE A 112 -1.99 11.16 -9.24
CA PHE A 112 -2.46 12.54 -9.14
C PHE A 112 -1.36 13.51 -8.74
N ARG A 113 -0.48 13.06 -7.84
CA ARG A 113 0.65 13.82 -7.30
C ARG A 113 1.82 12.88 -7.02
N LYS A 114 3.02 13.42 -7.02
CA LYS A 114 4.22 12.68 -6.58
C LYS A 114 4.10 12.32 -5.10
N VAL A 115 4.34 11.06 -4.76
CA VAL A 115 4.44 10.62 -3.36
C VAL A 115 5.72 11.22 -2.77
N PRO A 116 5.65 11.89 -1.61
CA PRO A 116 6.82 12.52 -1.02
C PRO A 116 7.80 11.49 -0.45
N PHE A 117 9.09 11.85 -0.47
CA PHE A 117 10.11 11.17 0.33
C PHE A 117 10.33 11.94 1.64
N GLU A 118 10.84 11.26 2.66
CA GLU A 118 11.18 11.85 3.98
C GLU A 118 10.01 12.62 4.63
N THR A 119 8.78 12.29 4.23
CA THR A 119 7.55 12.92 4.73
C THR A 119 6.50 11.83 4.92
N LEU A 120 5.82 11.87 6.06
CA LEU A 120 4.74 10.93 6.34
C LEU A 120 3.60 11.10 5.34
N PHE A 121 3.06 9.98 4.90
CA PHE A 121 1.83 9.88 4.13
C PHE A 121 1.03 8.67 4.60
N TYR A 122 -0.18 8.54 4.11
CA TYR A 122 -1.09 7.50 4.58
C TYR A 122 -1.55 6.62 3.43
N LEU A 123 -1.81 5.37 3.75
CA LEU A 123 -2.43 4.41 2.86
C LEU A 123 -3.70 3.88 3.52
N SER A 124 -4.85 4.18 2.91
CA SER A 124 -6.15 3.64 3.32
C SER A 124 -6.60 2.55 2.37
N MET A 125 -7.02 1.42 2.90
CA MET A 125 -7.54 0.28 2.15
C MET A 125 -9.00 0.04 2.50
N SER A 126 -9.83 -0.16 1.48
CA SER A 126 -11.24 -0.53 1.63
C SER A 126 -11.50 -1.87 0.94
N VAL A 127 -11.84 -2.88 1.73
CA VAL A 127 -12.18 -4.23 1.26
C VAL A 127 -13.62 -4.25 0.78
N TYR A 128 -13.87 -4.74 -0.43
CA TYR A 128 -15.23 -4.88 -0.97
C TYR A 128 -15.57 -6.32 -1.38
N ARG A 129 -14.57 -7.19 -1.50
CA ARG A 129 -14.77 -8.61 -1.75
C ARG A 129 -13.75 -9.42 -0.96
N ASN A 130 -14.23 -10.41 -0.25
CA ASN A 130 -13.42 -11.30 0.57
C ASN A 130 -13.94 -12.73 0.45
N SER A 131 -13.05 -13.67 0.16
CA SER A 131 -13.33 -15.10 0.07
C SER A 131 -12.16 -15.92 0.63
N GLU A 132 -12.29 -17.22 0.69
CA GLU A 132 -11.20 -18.10 1.15
C GLU A 132 -9.98 -18.09 0.20
N THR A 133 -10.16 -17.73 -1.07
CA THR A 133 -9.12 -17.83 -2.10
C THR A 133 -8.70 -16.49 -2.70
N ALA A 134 -9.44 -15.40 -2.44
CA ALA A 134 -9.15 -14.09 -3.00
C ALA A 134 -9.66 -12.95 -2.13
N LEU A 135 -8.91 -11.85 -2.12
CA LEU A 135 -9.28 -10.58 -1.54
C LEU A 135 -9.25 -9.50 -2.62
N SER A 136 -10.30 -8.68 -2.68
CA SER A 136 -10.32 -7.49 -3.55
C SER A 136 -10.56 -6.23 -2.74
N ALA A 137 -9.76 -5.20 -3.02
CA ALA A 137 -9.78 -3.94 -2.29
C ALA A 137 -9.51 -2.74 -3.22
N ASN A 138 -9.91 -1.56 -2.75
CA ASN A 138 -9.45 -0.29 -3.28
C ASN A 138 -8.46 0.32 -2.28
N LEU A 139 -7.38 0.90 -2.80
CA LEU A 139 -6.32 1.47 -2.00
C LEU A 139 -6.08 2.91 -2.43
N PHE A 140 -5.81 3.76 -1.44
CA PHE A 140 -5.68 5.20 -1.59
C PHE A 140 -4.43 5.67 -0.85
N LEU A 141 -3.47 6.21 -1.59
CA LEU A 141 -2.31 6.89 -1.03
C LEU A 141 -2.65 8.37 -0.93
N HIS A 142 -2.57 8.96 0.26
CA HIS A 142 -3.02 10.33 0.49
C HIS A 142 -2.21 11.03 1.59
N ASP A 143 -2.35 12.36 1.67
CA ASP A 143 -1.85 13.14 2.79
C ASP A 143 -2.84 13.11 3.98
N GLU A 144 -2.47 13.79 5.06
CA GLU A 144 -3.29 13.88 6.27
C GLU A 144 -4.68 14.51 6.00
N ALA A 145 -4.78 15.40 5.01
CA ALA A 145 -6.04 16.02 4.61
C ALA A 145 -6.89 15.15 3.66
N GLY A 146 -6.37 13.99 3.21
CA GLY A 146 -7.05 13.09 2.30
C GLY A 146 -6.84 13.41 0.82
N LEU A 147 -6.00 14.39 0.45
CA LEU A 147 -5.69 14.66 -0.94
C LEU A 147 -4.84 13.53 -1.51
N LEU A 148 -5.29 12.92 -2.61
CA LEU A 148 -4.67 11.73 -3.17
C LEU A 148 -3.32 12.00 -3.82
N TYR A 149 -2.36 11.13 -3.56
CA TYR A 149 -1.17 10.92 -4.37
C TYR A 149 -1.44 9.93 -5.49
N ALA A 150 -2.03 8.79 -5.14
CA ALA A 150 -2.38 7.73 -6.07
C ALA A 150 -3.61 6.97 -5.58
N ARG A 151 -4.26 6.28 -6.51
CA ARG A 151 -5.36 5.35 -6.24
C ARG A 151 -5.12 4.06 -7.01
N MET A 152 -5.33 2.94 -6.34
CA MET A 152 -5.35 1.62 -6.95
C MET A 152 -6.76 1.06 -6.75
N ALA A 153 -7.52 0.95 -7.84
CA ALA A 153 -8.87 0.42 -7.81
C ALA A 153 -8.92 -1.00 -8.38
N GLY A 154 -9.73 -1.84 -7.76
CA GLY A 154 -9.90 -3.23 -8.19
C GLY A 154 -8.64 -4.07 -8.00
N ALA A 155 -7.83 -3.79 -6.98
CA ALA A 155 -6.69 -4.63 -6.64
C ALA A 155 -7.19 -5.97 -6.09
N GLU A 156 -6.66 -7.07 -6.61
CA GLU A 156 -6.99 -8.42 -6.18
C GLU A 156 -5.73 -9.22 -5.88
N VAL A 157 -5.75 -9.95 -4.78
CA VAL A 157 -4.70 -10.90 -4.39
C VAL A 157 -5.30 -12.29 -4.23
N THR A 158 -4.52 -13.32 -4.61
CA THR A 158 -4.86 -14.71 -4.28
C THR A 158 -4.46 -15.04 -2.86
N LEU A 159 -5.22 -15.90 -2.18
CA LEU A 159 -4.93 -16.38 -0.86
C LEU A 159 -4.58 -17.87 -0.90
N SER A 160 -3.49 -18.25 -0.22
CA SER A 160 -3.15 -19.67 -0.04
C SER A 160 -2.36 -19.89 1.23
N LYS A 161 -2.77 -20.85 2.03
CA LYS A 161 -2.03 -21.27 3.23
C LYS A 161 -0.67 -21.88 2.88
N SER A 162 -0.52 -22.48 1.70
CA SER A 162 0.76 -23.03 1.24
C SER A 162 1.83 -21.96 1.05
N LEU A 163 1.44 -20.70 0.77
CA LEU A 163 2.37 -19.58 0.66
C LEU A 163 3.04 -19.25 2.01
N ASN A 164 2.46 -19.68 3.13
CA ASN A 164 3.05 -19.43 4.44
C ASN A 164 4.42 -20.10 4.61
N ALA A 165 4.63 -21.26 3.98
CA ALA A 165 5.91 -21.96 4.02
C ALA A 165 6.99 -21.20 3.24
N LEU A 166 6.64 -20.59 2.10
CA LEU A 166 7.56 -19.88 1.23
C LEU A 166 8.10 -18.58 1.85
N PHE A 167 7.36 -17.97 2.78
CA PHE A 167 7.75 -16.69 3.42
C PHE A 167 8.45 -16.86 4.77
N ARG A 168 8.55 -18.09 5.29
CA ARG A 168 9.17 -18.40 6.59
C ARG A 168 10.63 -18.89 6.50
N GLU A 169 11.09 -19.25 5.32
CA GLU A 169 12.48 -19.64 5.11
C GLU A 169 13.35 -18.39 4.90
N LYS A 170 13.92 -17.89 5.99
CA LYS A 170 15.08 -16.98 5.98
C LYS A 170 16.24 -17.66 6.66
#